data_abfd245fcfeecd84388f915673c07af1
#
_entry.id   abfd245fcfeecd84388f915673c07af1
#
_cell.length_a   1.000
_cell.length_b   1.000
_cell.length_c   1.000
_cell.angle_alpha   90.00
_cell.angle_beta   90.00
_cell.angle_gamma   90.00
#
_symmetry.space_group_name_H-M   'P 1'
#
loop_
_entity.id
_entity.type
_entity.pdbx_description
1 polymer ?
#
loop_
_entity_poly.entity_id
_entity_poly.type
_entity_poly.pdbx_seq_one_letter_code
_entity_poly.pdbx_strand_id
1 'polypeptide(L)'
;MKRIYLLFLFFCFFSCQTDFDVNSDWKEITIVYGLLDQNQDVQYIKINKAFLGEGDALQMASISDSLNYDTLDLEVKINKRKNGNIVDSIFLSPTILEKDEGIFSTENNIIYATNISDASEFESGYYYDLEINNTKTGKIVTASTGLISGFKFKSSDIMGPYNFYDPTPAPGASNYRFKQIRWEHASNGKVYQLDLIFNYLENGLSKSLTWRQPIQIYD
;
A
#
# COMPACT_ATOMS: atom_id res chain seq x y z
N MET A 1 49.81 42.98 -35.62
CA MET A 1 48.54 42.21 -35.72
C MET A 1 48.69 40.70 -35.48
N LYS A 2 49.67 40.01 -35.98
CA LYS A 2 49.87 38.55 -35.73
C LYS A 2 50.04 38.17 -34.24
N ARG A 3 50.56 39.00 -33.38
CA ARG A 3 50.73 38.70 -31.94
C ARG A 3 49.44 38.78 -31.14
N ILE A 4 48.46 39.56 -31.59
CA ILE A 4 47.15 39.67 -30.97
C ILE A 4 46.32 38.40 -31.19
N TYR A 5 46.41 37.80 -32.38
CA TYR A 5 45.70 36.50 -32.64
C TYR A 5 46.27 35.34 -31.82
N LEU A 6 47.59 35.35 -31.54
CA LEU A 6 48.22 34.34 -30.70
C LEU A 6 47.73 34.45 -29.22
N LEU A 7 47.50 35.68 -28.72
CA LEU A 7 46.98 35.89 -27.38
C LEU A 7 45.51 35.48 -27.26
N PHE A 8 44.72 35.68 -28.32
CA PHE A 8 43.32 35.29 -28.37
C PHE A 8 43.13 33.76 -28.44
N LEU A 9 44.07 33.08 -29.15
CA LEU A 9 44.07 31.61 -29.23
C LEU A 9 44.41 30.96 -27.90
N PHE A 10 45.18 31.61 -27.03
CA PHE A 10 45.55 31.09 -25.71
C PHE A 10 44.39 31.16 -24.71
N PHE A 11 43.41 32.07 -24.89
CA PHE A 11 42.20 32.18 -24.04
C PHE A 11 41.16 31.10 -24.31
N CYS A 12 41.20 30.43 -25.47
CA CYS A 12 40.23 29.35 -25.79
C CYS A 12 40.53 28.01 -25.08
N PHE A 13 41.68 27.87 -24.40
CA PHE A 13 41.99 26.64 -23.66
C PHE A 13 41.54 26.63 -22.19
N PHE A 14 40.96 27.70 -21.68
CA PHE A 14 40.28 27.69 -20.39
C PHE A 14 38.80 27.31 -20.59
N SER A 15 38.56 26.17 -21.22
CA SER A 15 37.26 25.51 -21.14
C SER A 15 37.13 24.96 -19.73
N CYS A 16 36.35 25.62 -18.94
CA CYS A 16 35.96 25.13 -17.60
C CYS A 16 35.22 23.80 -17.84
N GLN A 17 35.81 22.68 -17.45
CA GLN A 17 35.06 21.45 -17.27
C GLN A 17 34.08 21.72 -16.14
N THR A 18 32.85 22.00 -16.51
CA THR A 18 31.74 21.93 -15.56
C THR A 18 31.29 20.46 -15.44
N ASP A 19 32.06 19.65 -14.72
CA ASP A 19 31.53 18.43 -14.17
C ASP A 19 30.48 18.83 -13.18
N PHE A 20 29.27 18.92 -13.65
CA PHE A 20 28.11 19.16 -12.81
C PHE A 20 27.60 17.79 -12.33
N ASP A 21 27.90 17.48 -11.08
CA ASP A 21 27.32 16.30 -10.45
C ASP A 21 25.82 16.53 -10.28
N VAL A 22 25.01 15.83 -11.07
CA VAL A 22 23.54 15.92 -11.03
C VAL A 22 22.94 15.07 -9.91
N ASN A 23 23.74 14.21 -9.28
CA ASN A 23 23.30 13.38 -8.18
C ASN A 23 23.58 14.10 -6.85
N SER A 24 22.59 14.13 -5.98
CA SER A 24 22.83 14.53 -4.58
C SER A 24 23.59 13.42 -3.85
N ASP A 25 24.24 13.78 -2.73
CA ASP A 25 24.86 12.79 -1.84
C ASP A 25 23.88 11.66 -1.53
N TRP A 26 24.39 10.41 -1.60
CA TRP A 26 23.56 9.24 -1.31
C TRP A 26 23.01 9.30 0.11
N LYS A 27 21.70 9.15 0.22
CA LYS A 27 20.99 9.07 1.50
C LYS A 27 20.19 7.79 1.53
N GLU A 28 20.38 6.99 2.57
CA GLU A 28 19.57 5.79 2.79
C GLU A 28 18.11 6.18 3.04
N ILE A 29 17.23 5.76 2.12
CA ILE A 29 15.78 5.94 2.23
C ILE A 29 15.15 4.55 2.22
N THR A 30 14.46 4.21 3.28
CA THR A 30 13.70 2.96 3.39
C THR A 30 12.30 3.17 2.83
N ILE A 31 11.89 2.30 1.92
CA ILE A 31 10.56 2.29 1.31
C ILE A 31 9.81 1.10 1.88
N VAL A 32 8.63 1.36 2.46
CA VAL A 32 7.84 0.34 3.15
C VAL A 32 6.45 0.25 2.54
N TYR A 33 6.03 -0.97 2.20
CA TYR A 33 4.66 -1.28 1.79
C TYR A 33 4.11 -2.37 2.70
N GLY A 34 3.00 -2.11 3.34
CA GLY A 34 2.34 -3.08 4.21
C GLY A 34 0.87 -2.72 4.41
N LEU A 35 0.06 -3.73 4.48
CA LEU A 35 -1.35 -3.62 4.84
C LEU A 35 -1.62 -4.69 5.89
N LEU A 36 -2.19 -4.28 7.02
CA LEU A 36 -2.62 -5.23 8.05
C LEU A 36 -4.10 -5.56 7.84
N ASP A 37 -4.39 -6.84 7.69
CA ASP A 37 -5.75 -7.36 7.54
C ASP A 37 -6.01 -8.44 8.60
N GLN A 38 -6.91 -8.15 9.53
CA GLN A 38 -7.29 -9.07 10.61
C GLN A 38 -7.95 -10.37 10.14
N ASN A 39 -8.30 -10.49 8.85
CA ASN A 39 -8.87 -11.69 8.26
C ASN A 39 -7.83 -12.56 7.55
N GLN A 40 -6.57 -12.14 7.54
CA GLN A 40 -5.47 -12.89 6.96
C GLN A 40 -4.65 -13.58 8.04
N ASP A 41 -4.28 -14.83 7.80
CA ASP A 41 -3.48 -15.62 8.73
C ASP A 41 -2.04 -15.12 8.84
N VAL A 42 -1.52 -14.51 7.77
CA VAL A 42 -0.15 -13.99 7.70
C VAL A 42 -0.17 -12.56 7.19
N GLN A 43 0.54 -11.68 7.90
CA GLN A 43 0.73 -10.30 7.48
C GLN A 43 2.07 -10.16 6.73
N TYR A 44 2.06 -9.37 5.67
CA TYR A 44 3.23 -9.18 4.79
C TYR A 44 3.64 -7.72 4.74
N ILE A 45 4.93 -7.47 4.95
CA ILE A 45 5.55 -6.15 4.84
C ILE A 45 6.69 -6.22 3.84
N LYS A 46 6.58 -5.46 2.74
CA LYS A 46 7.67 -5.29 1.77
C LYS A 46 8.54 -4.12 2.20
N ILE A 47 9.84 -4.37 2.32
CA ILE A 47 10.83 -3.37 2.71
C ILE A 47 11.89 -3.31 1.60
N ASN A 48 11.99 -2.14 0.97
CA ASN A 48 13.00 -1.86 -0.04
C ASN A 48 13.84 -0.66 0.39
N LYS A 49 15.00 -0.52 -0.23
CA LYS A 49 15.80 0.72 -0.18
C LYS A 49 15.66 1.48 -1.49
N ALA A 50 15.62 2.81 -1.40
CA ALA A 50 15.83 3.63 -2.58
C ALA A 50 17.27 3.48 -3.03
N PHE A 51 17.47 3.47 -4.34
CA PHE A 51 18.80 3.43 -4.94
C PHE A 51 19.13 4.76 -5.61
N LEU A 52 20.39 5.14 -5.54
CA LEU A 52 20.94 6.31 -6.20
C LEU A 52 22.30 5.91 -6.75
N GLY A 53 22.59 6.27 -8.00
CA GLY A 53 23.87 5.97 -8.64
C GLY A 53 23.99 6.68 -9.97
N GLU A 54 25.18 6.61 -10.57
CA GLU A 54 25.49 7.23 -11.85
C GLU A 54 24.94 6.46 -13.07
N GLY A 55 24.26 5.34 -12.84
CA GLY A 55 23.71 4.48 -13.89
C GLY A 55 22.28 4.81 -14.28
N ASP A 56 21.78 4.09 -15.28
CA ASP A 56 20.37 4.11 -15.66
C ASP A 56 19.51 3.53 -14.51
N ALA A 57 18.53 4.30 -14.05
CA ALA A 57 17.62 3.90 -12.99
C ALA A 57 16.86 2.59 -13.29
N LEU A 58 16.54 2.31 -14.56
CA LEU A 58 15.88 1.06 -14.96
C LEU A 58 16.84 -0.14 -14.85
N GLN A 59 18.12 0.06 -15.19
CA GLN A 59 19.13 -0.99 -15.00
C GLN A 59 19.32 -1.29 -13.50
N MET A 60 19.41 -0.26 -12.66
CA MET A 60 19.52 -0.42 -11.22
C MET A 60 18.29 -1.11 -10.63
N ALA A 61 17.10 -0.81 -11.12
CA ALA A 61 15.84 -1.44 -10.69
C ALA A 61 15.80 -2.95 -11.01
N SER A 62 16.55 -3.42 -11.99
CA SER A 62 16.65 -4.84 -12.35
C SER A 62 17.64 -5.63 -11.46
N ILE A 63 18.41 -4.95 -10.62
CA ILE A 63 19.41 -5.58 -9.73
C ILE A 63 18.81 -5.72 -8.32
N SER A 64 18.67 -6.97 -7.87
CA SER A 64 18.06 -7.27 -6.55
C SER A 64 18.76 -6.55 -5.38
N ASP A 65 20.08 -6.52 -5.38
CA ASP A 65 20.87 -5.90 -4.31
C ASP A 65 20.74 -4.37 -4.26
N SER A 66 20.31 -3.75 -5.36
CA SER A 66 19.99 -2.32 -5.38
C SER A 66 18.68 -2.00 -4.67
N LEU A 67 17.77 -2.96 -4.65
CA LEU A 67 16.41 -2.79 -4.12
C LEU A 67 16.24 -3.31 -2.70
N ASN A 68 16.92 -4.41 -2.35
CA ASN A 68 16.70 -5.11 -1.09
C ASN A 68 17.82 -4.82 -0.09
N TYR A 69 17.48 -4.82 1.18
CA TYR A 69 18.44 -4.89 2.28
C TYR A 69 18.96 -6.34 2.42
N ASP A 70 20.16 -6.50 2.97
CA ASP A 70 20.57 -7.79 3.49
C ASP A 70 19.63 -8.18 4.63
N THR A 71 19.07 -9.38 4.57
CA THR A 71 18.11 -9.85 5.56
C THR A 71 18.71 -10.01 6.96
N LEU A 72 20.04 -10.16 7.06
CA LEU A 72 20.76 -10.21 8.32
C LEU A 72 20.94 -8.83 8.98
N ASP A 73 20.81 -7.76 8.19
CA ASP A 73 20.95 -6.39 8.67
C ASP A 73 19.64 -5.81 9.23
N LEU A 74 18.48 -6.45 8.98
CA LEU A 74 17.18 -5.95 9.41
C LEU A 74 16.53 -6.81 10.49
N GLU A 75 16.15 -6.17 11.58
CA GLU A 75 15.20 -6.69 12.54
C GLU A 75 13.85 -5.98 12.34
N VAL A 76 12.80 -6.77 12.07
CA VAL A 76 11.47 -6.24 11.75
C VAL A 76 10.46 -6.79 12.74
N LYS A 77 9.72 -5.91 13.41
CA LYS A 77 8.65 -6.29 14.34
C LYS A 77 7.46 -5.34 14.26
N ILE A 78 6.32 -5.85 14.69
CA ILE A 78 5.09 -5.09 14.89
C ILE A 78 4.79 -5.11 16.39
N ASN A 79 4.82 -3.94 17.01
CA ASN A 79 4.47 -3.78 18.43
C ASN A 79 2.95 -3.53 18.53
N LYS A 80 2.23 -4.42 19.23
CA LYS A 80 0.82 -4.27 19.56
C LYS A 80 0.70 -3.34 20.77
N ARG A 81 -0.04 -2.22 20.62
CA ARG A 81 -0.12 -1.18 21.64
C ARG A 81 -1.56 -0.90 22.06
N LYS A 82 -1.77 -0.73 23.37
CA LYS A 82 -3.04 -0.33 23.97
C LYS A 82 -2.80 0.76 25.00
N ASN A 83 -3.59 1.82 24.96
CA ASN A 83 -3.52 2.95 25.89
C ASN A 83 -2.10 3.52 26.04
N GLY A 84 -1.34 3.58 24.95
CA GLY A 84 0.03 4.09 24.92
C GLY A 84 1.13 3.08 25.29
N ASN A 85 0.78 1.90 25.81
CA ASN A 85 1.75 0.90 26.23
C ASN A 85 1.84 -0.26 25.21
N ILE A 86 3.05 -0.75 24.97
CA ILE A 86 3.26 -1.98 24.20
C ILE A 86 2.80 -3.16 25.08
N VAL A 87 1.90 -3.96 24.54
CA VAL A 87 1.36 -5.14 25.22
C VAL A 87 1.90 -6.44 24.66
N ASP A 88 2.36 -6.40 23.39
CA ASP A 88 3.02 -7.53 22.73
C ASP A 88 3.90 -7.06 21.57
N SER A 89 4.78 -7.94 21.07
CA SER A 89 5.67 -7.70 19.93
C SER A 89 5.75 -8.93 19.05
N ILE A 90 5.34 -8.79 17.80
CA ILE A 90 5.28 -9.82 16.77
C ILE A 90 6.49 -9.63 15.85
N PHE A 91 7.38 -10.60 15.77
CA PHE A 91 8.56 -10.55 14.91
C PHE A 91 8.23 -11.09 13.52
N LEU A 92 8.73 -10.41 12.49
CA LEU A 92 8.57 -10.82 11.11
C LEU A 92 9.87 -11.44 10.59
N SER A 93 9.72 -12.52 9.85
CA SER A 93 10.84 -13.22 9.23
C SER A 93 10.88 -12.95 7.73
N PRO A 94 12.09 -12.81 7.14
CA PRO A 94 12.23 -12.68 5.70
C PRO A 94 11.78 -13.98 5.02
N THR A 95 11.00 -13.83 3.96
CA THR A 95 10.57 -14.92 3.08
C THR A 95 10.66 -14.46 1.62
N ILE A 96 10.71 -15.40 0.69
CA ILE A 96 10.73 -15.12 -0.75
C ILE A 96 9.38 -15.49 -1.31
N LEU A 97 8.72 -14.55 -1.96
CA LEU A 97 7.48 -14.79 -2.71
C LEU A 97 7.73 -14.62 -4.21
N GLU A 98 7.02 -15.43 -4.99
CA GLU A 98 6.99 -15.26 -6.44
C GLU A 98 6.42 -13.88 -6.80
N LYS A 99 6.93 -13.29 -7.85
CA LYS A 99 6.52 -12.01 -8.39
C LYS A 99 6.44 -12.09 -9.89
N ASP A 100 5.39 -11.50 -10.47
CA ASP A 100 5.24 -11.38 -11.91
C ASP A 100 6.38 -10.58 -12.52
N GLU A 101 6.74 -10.90 -13.77
CA GLU A 101 7.75 -10.19 -14.52
C GLU A 101 7.38 -8.71 -14.69
N GLY A 102 8.38 -7.84 -14.66
CA GLY A 102 8.23 -6.41 -14.78
C GLY A 102 9.57 -5.68 -14.85
N ILE A 103 9.55 -4.36 -14.67
CA ILE A 103 10.75 -3.51 -14.71
C ILE A 103 11.68 -3.79 -13.53
N PHE A 104 11.11 -4.06 -12.34
CA PHE A 104 11.88 -4.35 -11.14
C PHE A 104 12.31 -5.81 -11.10
N SER A 105 13.48 -6.09 -10.53
CA SER A 105 13.99 -7.44 -10.35
C SER A 105 12.91 -8.37 -9.77
N THR A 106 12.78 -9.56 -10.37
CA THR A 106 11.96 -10.67 -9.87
C THR A 106 12.78 -11.61 -8.99
N GLU A 107 14.11 -11.55 -9.10
CA GLU A 107 15.01 -12.35 -8.28
C GLU A 107 14.96 -11.89 -6.83
N ASN A 108 14.93 -12.86 -5.91
CA ASN A 108 14.95 -12.59 -4.48
C ASN A 108 13.91 -11.55 -4.05
N ASN A 109 12.64 -11.75 -4.46
CA ASN A 109 11.56 -10.89 -4.00
C ASN A 109 11.32 -11.12 -2.50
N ILE A 110 12.19 -10.51 -1.68
CA ILE A 110 12.18 -10.62 -0.22
C ILE A 110 11.03 -9.81 0.33
N ILE A 111 10.23 -10.45 1.19
CA ILE A 111 9.15 -9.83 1.96
C ILE A 111 9.24 -10.31 3.40
N TYR A 112 8.83 -9.51 4.35
CA TYR A 112 8.81 -9.87 5.76
C TYR A 112 7.41 -10.33 6.15
N ALA A 113 7.30 -11.51 6.76
CA ALA A 113 6.03 -12.15 7.09
C ALA A 113 5.95 -12.51 8.57
N THR A 114 4.75 -12.42 9.14
CA THR A 114 4.45 -12.97 10.47
C THR A 114 4.31 -14.49 10.39
N ASN A 115 4.39 -15.16 11.54
CA ASN A 115 4.01 -16.57 11.60
C ASN A 115 2.49 -16.72 11.59
N ILE A 116 1.99 -17.84 11.07
CA ILE A 116 0.57 -18.17 11.08
C ILE A 116 -0.03 -18.24 12.50
N SER A 117 0.79 -18.61 13.49
CA SER A 117 0.40 -18.61 14.90
C SER A 117 0.04 -17.24 15.46
N ASP A 118 0.51 -16.16 14.80
CA ASP A 118 0.32 -14.79 15.25
C ASP A 118 -0.97 -14.17 14.65
N ALA A 119 -1.74 -14.92 13.86
CA ALA A 119 -2.96 -14.44 13.23
C ALA A 119 -3.96 -13.83 14.22
N SER A 120 -4.13 -14.47 15.39
CA SER A 120 -5.03 -14.01 16.45
C SER A 120 -4.59 -12.72 17.15
N GLU A 121 -3.36 -12.30 16.97
CA GLU A 121 -2.84 -11.06 17.58
C GLU A 121 -3.33 -9.80 16.85
N PHE A 122 -3.82 -9.93 15.59
CA PHE A 122 -4.33 -8.83 14.81
C PHE A 122 -5.84 -8.63 15.04
N GLU A 123 -6.18 -7.88 16.06
CA GLU A 123 -7.55 -7.60 16.48
C GLU A 123 -7.84 -6.08 16.59
N SER A 124 -9.09 -5.71 16.47
CA SER A 124 -9.50 -4.32 16.57
C SER A 124 -9.36 -3.77 18.00
N GLY A 125 -9.21 -2.45 18.12
CA GLY A 125 -9.07 -1.75 19.40
C GLY A 125 -7.64 -1.62 19.90
N TYR A 126 -6.66 -2.04 19.07
CA TYR A 126 -5.25 -1.82 19.29
C TYR A 126 -4.65 -0.96 18.18
N TYR A 127 -3.50 -0.36 18.45
CA TYR A 127 -2.59 0.22 17.46
C TYR A 127 -1.45 -0.75 17.22
N TYR A 128 -0.96 -0.75 16.01
CA TYR A 128 0.14 -1.60 15.56
C TYR A 128 1.25 -0.71 15.04
N ASP A 129 2.37 -0.73 15.72
CA ASP A 129 3.54 0.09 15.40
C ASP A 129 4.59 -0.81 14.75
N LEU A 130 4.77 -0.66 13.44
CA LEU A 130 5.88 -1.29 12.73
C LEU A 130 7.17 -0.63 13.17
N GLU A 131 8.17 -1.42 13.48
CA GLU A 131 9.54 -1.00 13.77
C GLU A 131 10.51 -1.81 12.93
N ILE A 132 11.30 -1.12 12.13
CA ILE A 132 12.34 -1.69 11.29
C ILE A 132 13.67 -1.14 11.80
N ASN A 133 14.49 -2.00 12.39
CA ASN A 133 15.79 -1.65 12.91
C ASN A 133 16.87 -2.19 11.95
N ASN A 134 17.63 -1.28 11.33
CA ASN A 134 18.83 -1.65 10.59
C ASN A 134 19.98 -1.78 11.58
N THR A 135 20.32 -3.00 11.94
CA THR A 135 21.33 -3.32 12.95
C THR A 135 22.74 -2.88 12.56
N LYS A 136 23.01 -2.77 11.25
CA LYS A 136 24.30 -2.36 10.73
C LYS A 136 24.52 -0.84 10.83
N THR A 137 23.45 -0.04 10.57
CA THR A 137 23.55 1.41 10.59
C THR A 137 22.99 2.04 11.86
N GLY A 138 22.24 1.28 12.66
CA GLY A 138 21.51 1.76 13.82
C GLY A 138 20.28 2.61 13.49
N LYS A 139 19.89 2.67 12.21
CA LYS A 139 18.73 3.45 11.76
C LYS A 139 17.42 2.70 12.07
N ILE A 140 16.49 3.41 12.69
CA ILE A 140 15.16 2.88 13.00
C ILE A 140 14.13 3.61 12.14
N VAL A 141 13.25 2.84 11.50
CA VAL A 141 12.09 3.34 10.74
C VAL A 141 10.83 2.82 11.40
N THR A 142 9.86 3.71 11.62
CA THR A 142 8.60 3.36 12.30
C THR A 142 7.40 3.83 11.51
N ALA A 143 6.30 3.08 11.64
CA ALA A 143 4.97 3.46 11.14
C ALA A 143 3.91 2.96 12.13
N SER A 144 2.77 3.62 12.21
CA SER A 144 1.69 3.24 13.13
C SER A 144 0.35 3.22 12.42
N THR A 145 -0.46 2.21 12.71
CA THR A 145 -1.83 2.10 12.18
C THR A 145 -2.76 1.43 13.18
N GLY A 146 -4.06 1.70 13.06
CA GLY A 146 -5.11 0.93 13.72
C GLY A 146 -5.86 0.08 12.69
N LEU A 147 -6.43 -1.04 13.10
CA LEU A 147 -7.26 -1.86 12.22
C LEU A 147 -8.65 -1.24 12.02
N ILE A 148 -9.22 -1.47 10.84
CA ILE A 148 -10.59 -1.06 10.50
C ILE A 148 -11.56 -2.02 11.20
N SER A 149 -12.55 -1.50 11.93
CA SER A 149 -13.51 -2.33 12.63
C SER A 149 -14.86 -1.66 12.84
N GLY A 150 -15.88 -2.46 13.19
CA GLY A 150 -17.19 -1.96 13.57
C GLY A 150 -18.08 -1.55 12.39
N PHE A 151 -17.74 -1.91 11.15
CA PHE A 151 -18.63 -1.70 10.01
C PHE A 151 -19.93 -2.51 10.15
N LYS A 152 -21.07 -1.84 9.96
CA LYS A 152 -22.37 -2.51 9.97
C LYS A 152 -23.33 -1.83 9.01
N PHE A 153 -24.06 -2.61 8.22
CA PHE A 153 -25.24 -2.12 7.54
C PHE A 153 -26.40 -1.90 8.54
N LYS A 154 -27.21 -0.89 8.31
CA LYS A 154 -28.49 -0.78 9.03
C LYS A 154 -29.42 -1.90 8.53
N SER A 155 -29.81 -2.79 9.43
CA SER A 155 -30.55 -4.00 9.11
C SER A 155 -31.85 -3.73 8.35
N SER A 156 -32.55 -2.63 8.66
CA SER A 156 -33.76 -2.19 7.95
C SER A 156 -33.54 -1.93 6.46
N ASP A 157 -32.29 -1.66 6.03
CA ASP A 157 -31.97 -1.30 4.67
C ASP A 157 -31.56 -2.51 3.82
N ILE A 158 -31.13 -3.60 4.45
CA ILE A 158 -30.62 -4.81 3.76
C ILE A 158 -31.53 -6.04 3.93
N MET A 159 -32.55 -5.97 4.81
CA MET A 159 -33.47 -7.08 5.03
C MET A 159 -34.73 -6.96 4.16
N GLY A 160 -35.19 -8.09 3.66
CA GLY A 160 -36.46 -8.27 2.94
C GLY A 160 -36.35 -8.14 1.40
N PRO A 161 -37.43 -8.48 0.68
CA PRO A 161 -37.46 -8.35 -0.76
C PRO A 161 -37.47 -6.86 -1.17
N TYR A 162 -36.74 -6.54 -2.24
CA TYR A 162 -36.69 -5.21 -2.82
C TYR A 162 -37.59 -5.14 -4.04
N ASN A 163 -38.67 -4.35 -3.95
CA ASN A 163 -39.49 -4.00 -5.10
C ASN A 163 -39.02 -2.64 -5.64
N PHE A 164 -38.29 -2.66 -6.76
CA PHE A 164 -37.85 -1.43 -7.44
C PHE A 164 -38.93 -0.81 -8.29
N TYR A 165 -39.99 -1.56 -8.61
CA TYR A 165 -41.11 -1.10 -9.44
C TYR A 165 -42.44 -1.44 -8.78
N ASP A 166 -43.32 -0.44 -8.70
CA ASP A 166 -44.70 -0.58 -8.24
C ASP A 166 -45.62 -0.39 -9.44
N PRO A 167 -46.34 -1.43 -9.87
CA PRO A 167 -47.24 -1.31 -11.03
C PRO A 167 -48.44 -0.46 -10.74
N THR A 168 -48.79 -0.22 -9.47
CA THR A 168 -49.97 0.51 -9.02
C THR A 168 -49.60 1.59 -7.99
N PRO A 169 -48.79 2.60 -8.37
CA PRO A 169 -48.41 3.64 -7.43
C PRO A 169 -49.61 4.51 -7.04
N ALA A 170 -49.51 5.18 -5.90
CA ALA A 170 -50.48 6.18 -5.52
C ALA A 170 -50.53 7.32 -6.59
N PRO A 171 -51.69 7.98 -6.77
CA PRO A 171 -51.79 9.07 -7.74
C PRO A 171 -50.72 10.13 -7.54
N GLY A 172 -49.96 10.41 -8.63
CA GLY A 172 -48.85 11.38 -8.63
C GLY A 172 -47.52 10.84 -8.12
N ALA A 173 -47.44 9.56 -7.65
CA ALA A 173 -46.20 8.93 -7.27
C ALA A 173 -45.52 8.24 -8.47
N SER A 174 -44.19 8.07 -8.38
CA SER A 174 -43.42 7.31 -9.35
C SER A 174 -43.68 5.83 -9.24
N ASN A 175 -43.70 5.12 -10.37
CA ASN A 175 -43.66 3.64 -10.39
C ASN A 175 -42.35 3.06 -9.88
N TYR A 176 -41.27 3.86 -9.90
CA TYR A 176 -39.97 3.42 -9.40
C TYR A 176 -39.79 3.82 -7.95
N ARG A 177 -39.34 2.88 -7.14
CA ARG A 177 -39.06 3.08 -5.73
C ARG A 177 -37.56 3.23 -5.50
N PHE A 178 -37.21 4.17 -4.65
CA PHE A 178 -35.84 4.34 -4.20
C PHE A 178 -35.61 3.48 -2.98
N LYS A 179 -34.46 2.82 -2.94
CA LYS A 179 -33.95 2.13 -1.75
C LYS A 179 -32.69 2.82 -1.27
N GLN A 180 -32.73 3.29 -0.04
CA GLN A 180 -31.56 3.83 0.61
C GLN A 180 -30.84 2.72 1.34
N ILE A 181 -29.54 2.58 1.12
CA ILE A 181 -28.68 1.66 1.84
C ILE A 181 -27.76 2.49 2.73
N ARG A 182 -27.87 2.30 4.03
CA ARG A 182 -27.13 3.04 5.05
C ARG A 182 -26.27 2.08 5.86
N TRP A 183 -25.15 2.56 6.36
CA TRP A 183 -24.26 1.82 7.22
C TRP A 183 -23.74 2.70 8.36
N GLU A 184 -23.21 2.06 9.39
CA GLU A 184 -22.43 2.68 10.44
C GLU A 184 -20.96 2.67 10.00
N HIS A 185 -20.29 3.81 10.16
CA HIS A 185 -18.89 3.95 9.77
C HIS A 185 -18.01 3.05 10.65
N ALA A 186 -17.07 2.38 10.02
CA ALA A 186 -16.04 1.64 10.70
C ALA A 186 -15.05 2.58 11.41
N SER A 187 -14.59 2.21 12.59
CA SER A 187 -13.44 2.87 13.21
C SER A 187 -12.23 2.75 12.28
N ASN A 188 -11.49 3.84 12.08
CA ASN A 188 -10.38 3.97 11.14
C ASN A 188 -10.74 3.77 9.66
N GLY A 189 -12.02 3.56 9.32
CA GLY A 189 -12.47 3.45 7.94
C GLY A 189 -12.57 4.83 7.29
N LYS A 190 -11.87 5.04 6.17
CA LYS A 190 -11.87 6.31 5.43
C LYS A 190 -12.45 6.19 4.03
N VAL A 191 -12.38 5.01 3.45
CA VAL A 191 -12.80 4.76 2.07
C VAL A 191 -13.81 3.63 2.04
N TYR A 192 -14.95 3.87 1.40
CA TYR A 192 -16.04 2.90 1.28
C TYR A 192 -16.44 2.76 -0.18
N GLN A 193 -16.67 1.52 -0.60
CA GLN A 193 -17.24 1.21 -1.89
C GLN A 193 -18.38 0.22 -1.72
N LEU A 194 -19.55 0.55 -2.29
CA LEU A 194 -20.72 -0.31 -2.28
C LEU A 194 -20.83 -1.03 -3.62
N ASP A 195 -20.84 -2.35 -3.58
CA ASP A 195 -21.12 -3.20 -4.74
C ASP A 195 -22.49 -3.88 -4.52
N LEU A 196 -23.38 -3.72 -5.48
CA LEU A 196 -24.67 -4.40 -5.53
C LEU A 196 -24.55 -5.57 -6.50
N ILE A 197 -24.76 -6.80 -6.00
CA ILE A 197 -24.69 -8.02 -6.80
C ILE A 197 -26.09 -8.53 -7.02
N PHE A 198 -26.56 -8.52 -8.26
CA PHE A 198 -27.85 -9.06 -8.68
C PHE A 198 -27.66 -10.48 -9.20
N ASN A 199 -28.16 -11.45 -8.43
CA ASN A 199 -28.17 -12.83 -8.88
C ASN A 199 -29.54 -13.15 -9.50
N TYR A 200 -29.58 -13.68 -10.70
CA TYR A 200 -30.81 -13.98 -11.45
C TYR A 200 -30.69 -15.25 -12.27
N LEU A 201 -31.84 -15.76 -12.69
CA LEU A 201 -31.92 -16.91 -13.60
C LEU A 201 -32.31 -16.41 -14.99
N GLU A 202 -31.55 -16.80 -16.00
CA GLU A 202 -31.88 -16.55 -17.40
C GLU A 202 -31.84 -17.91 -18.15
N ASN A 203 -32.99 -18.29 -18.69
CA ASN A 203 -33.16 -19.63 -19.35
C ASN A 203 -32.73 -20.81 -18.46
N GLY A 204 -32.97 -20.73 -17.13
CA GLY A 204 -32.60 -21.77 -16.18
C GLY A 204 -31.12 -21.73 -15.74
N LEU A 205 -30.30 -20.85 -16.26
CA LEU A 205 -28.91 -20.67 -15.91
C LEU A 205 -28.76 -19.53 -14.89
N SER A 206 -28.00 -19.79 -13.83
CA SER A 206 -27.66 -18.76 -12.83
C SER A 206 -26.68 -17.76 -13.43
N LYS A 207 -27.00 -16.49 -13.33
CA LYS A 207 -26.16 -15.36 -13.74
C LYS A 207 -26.06 -14.34 -12.62
N SER A 208 -25.00 -13.54 -12.64
CA SER A 208 -24.85 -12.40 -11.74
C SER A 208 -24.41 -11.15 -12.50
N LEU A 209 -24.87 -10.00 -12.01
CA LEU A 209 -24.48 -8.68 -12.48
C LEU A 209 -24.02 -7.87 -11.27
N THR A 210 -22.82 -7.32 -11.33
CA THR A 210 -22.30 -6.43 -10.28
C THR A 210 -22.48 -4.98 -10.72
N TRP A 211 -23.18 -4.22 -9.88
CA TRP A 211 -23.30 -2.77 -10.04
C TRP A 211 -22.48 -2.08 -8.96
N ARG A 212 -21.31 -1.61 -9.36
CA ARG A 212 -20.36 -0.91 -8.48
C ARG A 212 -20.72 0.56 -8.36
N GLN A 213 -20.86 1.02 -7.10
CA GLN A 213 -21.12 2.42 -6.82
C GLN A 213 -19.82 3.23 -6.77
N PRO A 214 -19.88 4.57 -6.93
CA PRO A 214 -18.71 5.41 -6.73
C PRO A 214 -18.12 5.27 -5.32
N ILE A 215 -16.80 5.39 -5.25
CA ILE A 215 -16.06 5.40 -3.99
C ILE A 215 -16.48 6.63 -3.16
N GLN A 216 -16.73 6.43 -1.88
CA GLN A 216 -17.01 7.48 -0.91
C GLN A 216 -15.80 7.61 0.03
N ILE A 217 -15.33 8.83 0.22
CA ILE A 217 -14.21 9.15 1.11
C ILE A 217 -14.76 10.00 2.25
N TYR A 218 -14.40 9.64 3.48
CA TYR A 218 -14.76 10.36 4.70
C TYR A 218 -13.48 10.82 5.41
N ASP A 219 -13.46 12.03 5.87
CA ASP A 219 -12.36 12.66 6.61
C ASP A 219 -12.32 12.24 8.09
#